data_517325f7ab07e676f572d8b4c3ef1418
#
_entry.id   517325f7ab07e676f572d8b4c3ef1418
#
_cell.length_a   1.000
_cell.length_b   1.000
_cell.length_c   1.000
_cell.angle_alpha   90.00
_cell.angle_beta   90.00
_cell.angle_gamma   90.00
#
_symmetry.space_group_name_H-M   'P 1'
#
loop_
_entity.id
_entity.type
_entity.pdbx_description
1 polymer ?
#
loop_
_entity_poly.entity_id
_entity_poly.type
_entity_poly.pdbx_seq_one_letter_code
_entity_poly.pdbx_strand_id
1 'polypeptide(L)'
;RNCDWSSDVCSSDLVSFATDGAKGAVIELNSETDFVSRNESFQKVVGDIAGLSLQAGGDLDTLLGMDYPGTGRNVGDEVTHQVATIGENMNLRRTAMLEVSDGVVAGYMHNAVTPSMGKIAVLVALESTGDKAKLEGLGKQIAMHVAATNPASTSIDDLDPALLEREKNVLTEQARESGKPENIIEKMIVGRIQKYYEEVVLTEQVFVIDGENRVKDVVASLGKELGADVTLKGFIRFELGDGIEKEEGDFAAEVAAAVSGA
;
A
#
# COMPACT_ATOMS: atom_id res chain seq x y z
N ARG A 1 -18.51 -18.39 -6.98
CA ARG A 1 -18.41 -18.23 -5.50
C ARG A 1 -18.69 -16.77 -5.22
N ASN A 2 -19.80 -16.48 -4.53
CA ASN A 2 -20.05 -15.13 -4.03
C ASN A 2 -19.07 -14.87 -2.90
N CYS A 3 -18.40 -13.72 -2.93
CA CYS A 3 -17.56 -13.30 -1.82
C CYS A 3 -18.43 -12.85 -0.66
N ASP A 4 -18.18 -13.38 0.52
CA ASP A 4 -18.77 -12.86 1.75
C ASP A 4 -17.99 -11.60 2.16
N TRP A 5 -18.70 -10.49 2.38
CA TRP A 5 -18.12 -9.18 2.70
C TRP A 5 -17.29 -9.16 3.98
N SER A 6 -17.42 -10.18 4.81
CA SER A 6 -16.76 -10.24 6.11
C SER A 6 -15.43 -10.98 6.13
N SER A 7 -15.09 -11.76 5.07
CA SER A 7 -13.97 -12.70 5.21
C SER A 7 -13.11 -12.98 3.98
N ASP A 8 -13.49 -12.57 2.76
CA ASP A 8 -12.74 -12.92 1.56
C ASP A 8 -12.25 -11.72 0.75
N VAL A 9 -10.93 -11.66 0.57
CA VAL A 9 -10.33 -10.83 -0.49
C VAL A 9 -10.76 -11.43 -1.82
N CYS A 10 -11.67 -10.77 -2.49
CA CYS A 10 -12.11 -11.19 -3.81
C CYS A 10 -11.02 -10.90 -4.84
N SER A 11 -10.80 -11.82 -5.77
CA SER A 11 -9.90 -11.60 -6.91
C SER A 11 -10.38 -10.48 -7.87
N SER A 12 -11.56 -9.95 -7.62
CA SER A 12 -12.28 -8.93 -8.37
C SER A 12 -12.01 -7.51 -7.93
N ASP A 13 -11.50 -7.34 -6.73
CA ASP A 13 -11.16 -6.04 -6.19
C ASP A 13 -10.05 -5.37 -7.01
N LEU A 14 -10.09 -4.05 -7.12
CA LEU A 14 -9.06 -3.27 -7.78
C LEU A 14 -8.51 -2.19 -6.85
N VAL A 15 -7.19 -2.10 -6.81
CA VAL A 15 -6.51 -0.88 -6.41
C VAL A 15 -6.18 -0.08 -7.66
N SER A 16 -6.28 1.24 -7.57
CA SER A 16 -5.92 2.14 -8.65
C SER A 16 -5.21 3.37 -8.08
N PHE A 17 -4.30 3.92 -8.87
CA PHE A 17 -3.64 5.18 -8.52
C PHE A 17 -3.70 6.18 -9.67
N ALA A 18 -3.60 7.45 -9.30
CA ALA A 18 -3.33 8.55 -10.21
C ALA A 18 -2.16 9.38 -9.70
N THR A 19 -1.35 9.94 -10.60
CA THR A 19 -0.25 10.85 -10.26
C THR A 19 -0.32 12.10 -11.12
N ASP A 20 0.02 13.24 -10.52
CA ASP A 20 0.14 14.53 -11.18
C ASP A 20 1.44 15.21 -10.70
N GLY A 21 2.57 14.75 -11.24
CA GLY A 21 3.91 15.25 -10.90
C GLY A 21 4.20 15.16 -9.39
N ALA A 22 3.93 16.20 -8.64
CA ALA A 22 4.22 16.31 -7.22
C ALA A 22 3.18 15.65 -6.31
N LYS A 23 2.09 15.15 -6.85
CA LYS A 23 0.98 14.51 -6.12
C LYS A 23 0.73 13.10 -6.65
N GLY A 24 0.30 12.22 -5.76
CA GLY A 24 -0.19 10.89 -6.13
C GLY A 24 -1.23 10.43 -5.13
N ALA A 25 -2.31 9.86 -5.62
CA ALA A 25 -3.37 9.30 -4.81
C ALA A 25 -3.68 7.86 -5.24
N VAL A 26 -4.11 7.05 -4.28
CA VAL A 26 -4.46 5.65 -4.48
C VAL A 26 -5.82 5.39 -3.85
N ILE A 27 -6.59 4.53 -4.49
CA ILE A 27 -7.89 4.06 -4.00
C ILE A 27 -7.96 2.53 -4.03
N GLU A 28 -8.83 1.96 -3.22
CA GLU A 28 -9.26 0.57 -3.28
C GLU A 28 -10.78 0.51 -3.43
N LEU A 29 -11.22 -0.05 -4.57
CA LEU A 29 -12.63 -0.30 -4.85
C LEU A 29 -12.86 -1.82 -4.91
N ASN A 30 -13.66 -2.32 -3.98
CA ASN A 30 -14.00 -3.73 -3.86
C ASN A 30 -15.28 -4.05 -4.62
N SER A 31 -15.38 -5.28 -5.13
CA SER A 31 -16.57 -5.85 -5.80
C SER A 31 -16.74 -7.33 -5.45
N GLU A 32 -17.91 -7.95 -5.77
CA GLU A 32 -18.21 -9.32 -5.32
C GLU A 32 -17.57 -10.41 -6.18
N THR A 33 -17.37 -10.19 -7.48
CA THR A 33 -16.89 -11.24 -8.40
C THR A 33 -15.76 -10.75 -9.32
N ASP A 34 -14.87 -11.66 -9.73
CA ASP A 34 -13.73 -11.38 -10.59
C ASP A 34 -14.09 -11.03 -12.06
N PHE A 35 -15.36 -11.14 -12.43
CA PHE A 35 -15.83 -10.70 -13.74
C PHE A 35 -15.88 -9.18 -13.87
N VAL A 36 -16.17 -8.47 -12.76
CA VAL A 36 -16.32 -7.00 -12.75
C VAL A 36 -14.99 -6.30 -13.02
N SER A 37 -13.89 -6.82 -12.51
CA SER A 37 -12.56 -6.22 -12.74
C SER A 37 -12.17 -6.11 -14.22
N ARG A 38 -12.79 -6.91 -15.10
CA ARG A 38 -12.58 -6.90 -16.56
C ARG A 38 -13.62 -6.06 -17.31
N ASN A 39 -14.64 -5.55 -16.61
CA ASN A 39 -15.68 -4.72 -17.20
C ASN A 39 -15.14 -3.30 -17.47
N GLU A 40 -15.19 -2.85 -18.72
CA GLU A 40 -14.69 -1.54 -19.13
C GLU A 40 -15.38 -0.37 -18.41
N SER A 41 -16.69 -0.47 -18.15
CA SER A 41 -17.44 0.53 -17.38
C SER A 41 -16.92 0.62 -15.95
N PHE A 42 -16.68 -0.51 -15.31
CA PHE A 42 -16.10 -0.55 -13.96
C PHE A 42 -14.71 0.04 -13.92
N GLN A 43 -13.83 -0.39 -14.85
CA GLN A 43 -12.47 0.16 -14.95
C GLN A 43 -12.48 1.68 -15.19
N LYS A 44 -13.44 2.17 -16.00
CA LYS A 44 -13.58 3.61 -16.19
C LYS A 44 -13.93 4.32 -14.89
N VAL A 45 -14.91 3.81 -14.14
CA VAL A 45 -15.32 4.38 -12.84
C VAL A 45 -14.16 4.37 -11.85
N VAL A 46 -13.41 3.26 -11.74
CA VAL A 46 -12.21 3.16 -10.89
C VAL A 46 -11.17 4.21 -11.28
N GLY A 47 -10.93 4.39 -12.58
CA GLY A 47 -9.97 5.39 -13.09
C GLY A 47 -10.41 6.83 -12.83
N ASP A 48 -11.68 7.14 -13.04
CA ASP A 48 -12.23 8.47 -12.79
C ASP A 48 -12.14 8.82 -11.29
N ILE A 49 -12.49 7.87 -10.40
CA ILE A 49 -12.40 8.06 -8.94
C ILE A 49 -10.93 8.22 -8.50
N ALA A 50 -10.01 7.43 -9.06
CA ALA A 50 -8.58 7.59 -8.80
C ALA A 50 -8.06 8.98 -9.21
N GLY A 51 -8.54 9.52 -10.35
CA GLY A 51 -8.24 10.88 -10.77
C GLY A 51 -8.79 11.95 -9.81
N LEU A 52 -10.02 11.77 -9.32
CA LEU A 52 -10.65 12.67 -8.34
C LEU A 52 -9.94 12.63 -6.98
N SER A 53 -9.40 11.48 -6.58
CA SER A 53 -8.74 11.32 -5.28
C SER A 53 -7.50 12.22 -5.10
N LEU A 54 -6.88 12.69 -6.21
CA LEU A 54 -5.81 13.70 -6.16
C LEU A 54 -6.26 15.04 -5.54
N GLN A 55 -7.57 15.32 -5.53
CA GLN A 55 -8.14 16.54 -4.98
C GLN A 55 -8.77 16.33 -3.59
N ALA A 56 -9.00 15.09 -3.20
CA ALA A 56 -9.64 14.73 -1.93
C ALA A 56 -8.69 14.77 -0.73
N GLY A 57 -7.38 14.98 -0.96
CA GLY A 57 -6.40 15.06 0.13
C GLY A 57 -6.18 13.74 0.90
N GLY A 58 -6.60 12.61 0.34
CA GLY A 58 -6.52 11.30 1.01
C GLY A 58 -7.68 11.02 1.97
N ASP A 59 -8.71 11.88 2.01
CA ASP A 59 -9.89 11.74 2.85
C ASP A 59 -11.04 11.07 2.07
N LEU A 60 -11.53 9.95 2.60
CA LEU A 60 -12.55 9.14 1.95
C LEU A 60 -13.93 9.84 1.89
N ASP A 61 -14.33 10.50 2.97
CA ASP A 61 -15.64 11.17 3.03
C ASP A 61 -15.67 12.35 2.07
N THR A 62 -14.57 13.09 1.98
CA THR A 62 -14.39 14.15 0.98
C THR A 62 -14.51 13.58 -0.43
N LEU A 63 -13.81 12.47 -0.73
CA LEU A 63 -13.86 11.83 -2.04
C LEU A 63 -15.27 11.36 -2.41
N LEU A 64 -15.98 10.71 -1.49
CA LEU A 64 -17.35 10.25 -1.70
C LEU A 64 -18.33 11.40 -2.00
N GLY A 65 -18.11 12.57 -1.39
CA GLY A 65 -18.93 13.78 -1.59
C GLY A 65 -18.60 14.57 -2.87
N MET A 66 -17.49 14.29 -3.56
CA MET A 66 -17.09 15.04 -4.76
C MET A 66 -18.00 14.74 -5.95
N ASP A 67 -18.24 15.76 -6.81
CA ASP A 67 -19.00 15.60 -8.03
C ASP A 67 -18.30 14.61 -8.99
N TYR A 68 -19.05 13.58 -9.41
CA TYR A 68 -18.56 12.64 -10.42
C TYR A 68 -18.79 13.21 -11.83
N PRO A 69 -17.78 13.19 -12.71
CA PRO A 69 -17.86 13.83 -14.03
C PRO A 69 -18.99 13.31 -14.91
N GLY A 70 -19.79 14.23 -15.46
CA GLY A 70 -20.76 13.95 -16.52
C GLY A 70 -22.06 13.28 -16.12
N THR A 71 -22.30 13.02 -14.81
CA THR A 71 -23.50 12.30 -14.37
C THR A 71 -24.46 13.13 -13.50
N GLY A 72 -23.99 14.24 -12.92
CA GLY A 72 -24.73 15.03 -11.94
C GLY A 72 -24.90 14.35 -10.57
N ARG A 73 -24.17 13.27 -10.33
CA ARG A 73 -24.07 12.54 -9.05
C ARG A 73 -22.74 12.83 -8.38
N ASN A 74 -22.67 12.63 -7.08
CA ASN A 74 -21.39 12.54 -6.37
C ASN A 74 -20.77 11.12 -6.55
N VAL A 75 -19.52 10.94 -6.08
CA VAL A 75 -18.80 9.65 -6.20
C VAL A 75 -19.56 8.53 -5.49
N GLY A 76 -20.09 8.76 -4.27
CA GLY A 76 -20.83 7.76 -3.52
C GLY A 76 -22.12 7.32 -4.24
N ASP A 77 -22.86 8.27 -4.79
CA ASP A 77 -24.08 8.00 -5.58
C ASP A 77 -23.73 7.30 -6.89
N GLU A 78 -22.60 7.62 -7.51
CA GLU A 78 -22.15 6.93 -8.72
C GLU A 78 -21.78 5.48 -8.44
N VAL A 79 -21.03 5.20 -7.36
CA VAL A 79 -20.74 3.81 -6.93
C VAL A 79 -22.03 3.04 -6.70
N THR A 80 -23.02 3.63 -6.01
CA THR A 80 -24.37 3.03 -5.80
C THR A 80 -25.10 2.78 -7.11
N HIS A 81 -24.99 3.71 -8.06
CA HIS A 81 -25.59 3.53 -9.40
C HIS A 81 -24.93 2.38 -10.17
N GLN A 82 -23.60 2.22 -10.04
CA GLN A 82 -22.89 1.11 -10.67
C GLN A 82 -23.31 -0.24 -10.06
N VAL A 83 -23.54 -0.32 -8.75
CA VAL A 83 -24.15 -1.49 -8.09
C VAL A 83 -25.46 -1.87 -8.76
N ALA A 84 -26.38 -0.91 -8.96
CA ALA A 84 -27.65 -1.16 -9.61
C ALA A 84 -27.53 -1.56 -11.09
N THR A 85 -26.52 -1.06 -11.80
CA THR A 85 -26.35 -1.28 -13.24
C THR A 85 -25.61 -2.60 -13.52
N ILE A 86 -24.59 -2.93 -12.76
CA ILE A 86 -23.77 -4.15 -12.93
C ILE A 86 -24.42 -5.32 -12.20
N GLY A 87 -25.17 -5.07 -11.11
CA GLY A 87 -25.86 -6.08 -10.32
C GLY A 87 -24.99 -6.77 -9.28
N GLU A 88 -23.86 -6.15 -8.92
CA GLU A 88 -22.94 -6.62 -7.88
C GLU A 88 -22.65 -5.50 -6.88
N ASN A 89 -22.49 -5.84 -5.60
CA ASN A 89 -22.10 -4.85 -4.60
C ASN A 89 -20.69 -4.32 -4.86
N MET A 90 -20.53 -3.02 -4.60
CA MET A 90 -19.25 -2.31 -4.71
C MET A 90 -19.06 -1.40 -3.52
N ASN A 91 -17.81 -1.28 -3.08
CA ASN A 91 -17.46 -0.44 -1.95
C ASN A 91 -16.13 0.29 -2.20
N LEU A 92 -16.15 1.61 -2.21
CA LEU A 92 -14.93 2.43 -2.16
C LEU A 92 -14.44 2.41 -0.72
N ARG A 93 -13.47 1.51 -0.45
CA ARG A 93 -13.05 1.14 0.89
C ARG A 93 -12.11 2.15 1.54
N ARG A 94 -11.12 2.60 0.78
CA ARG A 94 -10.08 3.50 1.30
C ARG A 94 -9.42 4.30 0.18
N THR A 95 -8.85 5.43 0.58
CA THR A 95 -8.00 6.28 -0.25
C THR A 95 -6.84 6.80 0.58
N ALA A 96 -5.74 7.15 -0.07
CA ALA A 96 -4.61 7.82 0.54
C ALA A 96 -3.87 8.65 -0.50
N MET A 97 -3.14 9.67 -0.06
CA MET A 97 -2.42 10.59 -0.95
C MET A 97 -1.02 10.90 -0.42
N LEU A 98 -0.07 11.06 -1.33
CA LEU A 98 1.23 11.66 -1.09
C LEU A 98 1.36 12.95 -1.89
N GLU A 99 2.05 13.94 -1.31
CA GLU A 99 2.37 15.20 -1.95
C GLU A 99 3.76 15.67 -1.51
N VAL A 100 4.50 16.26 -2.43
CA VAL A 100 5.77 16.94 -2.17
C VAL A 100 5.72 18.37 -2.68
N SER A 101 6.44 19.26 -2.01
CA SER A 101 6.47 20.68 -2.40
C SER A 101 7.20 20.88 -3.71
N ASP A 102 8.32 20.18 -3.90
CA ASP A 102 9.10 20.15 -5.14
C ASP A 102 9.71 18.75 -5.29
N GLY A 103 9.35 18.05 -6.33
CA GLY A 103 9.75 16.65 -6.51
C GLY A 103 8.80 15.88 -7.41
N VAL A 104 8.67 14.60 -7.12
CA VAL A 104 7.84 13.66 -7.88
C VAL A 104 7.19 12.65 -6.94
N VAL A 105 5.93 12.35 -7.18
CA VAL A 105 5.28 11.14 -6.64
C VAL A 105 5.18 10.13 -7.78
N ALA A 106 5.99 9.09 -7.71
CA ALA A 106 6.03 8.02 -8.70
C ALA A 106 5.11 6.87 -8.29
N GLY A 107 4.36 6.32 -9.26
CA GLY A 107 3.46 5.20 -9.06
C GLY A 107 3.97 3.91 -9.73
N TYR A 108 3.68 2.77 -9.11
CA TYR A 108 3.91 1.44 -9.66
C TYR A 108 2.72 0.53 -9.36
N MET A 109 2.31 -0.25 -10.38
CA MET A 109 1.25 -1.25 -10.27
C MET A 109 1.82 -2.65 -10.44
N HIS A 110 1.64 -3.49 -9.44
CA HIS A 110 2.00 -4.90 -9.52
C HIS A 110 0.75 -5.76 -9.78
N ASN A 111 0.90 -6.82 -10.58
CA ASN A 111 -0.22 -7.62 -11.10
C ASN A 111 -1.28 -6.74 -11.78
N ALA A 112 -0.80 -5.92 -12.72
CA ALA A 112 -1.60 -4.91 -13.39
C ALA A 112 -2.67 -5.52 -14.30
N VAL A 113 -3.88 -4.98 -14.22
CA VAL A 113 -4.97 -5.16 -15.21
C VAL A 113 -4.86 -4.08 -16.27
N THR A 114 -4.56 -2.86 -15.85
CA THR A 114 -4.18 -1.71 -16.69
C THR A 114 -2.92 -1.06 -16.09
N PRO A 115 -2.25 -0.11 -16.76
CA PRO A 115 -1.05 0.54 -16.21
C PRO A 115 -1.23 1.17 -14.82
N SER A 116 -2.46 1.56 -14.45
CA SER A 116 -2.78 2.21 -13.16
C SER A 116 -3.74 1.42 -12.27
N MET A 117 -4.17 0.21 -12.68
CA MET A 117 -5.11 -0.62 -11.94
C MET A 117 -4.60 -2.05 -11.82
N GLY A 118 -4.74 -2.66 -10.67
CA GLY A 118 -4.29 -4.02 -10.41
C GLY A 118 -4.49 -4.44 -8.97
N LYS A 119 -3.57 -5.30 -8.47
CA LYS A 119 -3.71 -5.91 -7.14
C LYS A 119 -2.87 -5.23 -6.05
N ILE A 120 -1.71 -4.64 -6.41
CA ILE A 120 -0.87 -3.90 -5.47
C ILE A 120 -0.47 -2.60 -6.13
N ALA A 121 -0.89 -1.48 -5.55
CA ALA A 121 -0.48 -0.14 -5.95
C ALA A 121 0.52 0.43 -4.95
N VAL A 122 1.59 1.01 -5.46
CA VAL A 122 2.59 1.68 -4.65
C VAL A 122 2.82 3.09 -5.18
N LEU A 123 2.80 4.06 -4.27
CA LEU A 123 3.24 5.43 -4.50
C LEU A 123 4.51 5.70 -3.70
N VAL A 124 5.47 6.38 -4.30
CA VAL A 124 6.72 6.80 -3.65
C VAL A 124 6.94 8.28 -3.89
N ALA A 125 7.16 9.04 -2.82
CA ALA A 125 7.38 10.48 -2.86
C ALA A 125 8.88 10.80 -2.71
N LEU A 126 9.46 11.42 -3.73
CA LEU A 126 10.84 11.94 -3.75
C LEU A 126 10.80 13.46 -3.85
N GLU A 127 11.35 14.13 -2.83
CA GLU A 127 11.47 15.59 -2.79
C GLU A 127 12.86 16.01 -3.27
N SER A 128 12.90 16.86 -4.27
CA SER A 128 14.13 17.42 -4.84
C SER A 128 13.83 18.50 -5.88
N THR A 129 14.73 19.46 -6.03
CA THR A 129 14.74 20.44 -7.12
C THR A 129 15.38 19.92 -8.41
N GLY A 130 15.88 18.69 -8.40
CA GLY A 130 16.58 18.06 -9.52
C GLY A 130 15.68 17.65 -10.69
N ASP A 131 16.27 16.98 -11.68
CA ASP A 131 15.59 16.51 -12.89
C ASP A 131 14.44 15.56 -12.55
N LYS A 132 13.21 15.95 -12.92
CA LYS A 132 11.98 15.21 -12.60
C LYS A 132 11.91 13.85 -13.28
N ALA A 133 12.45 13.70 -14.48
CA ALA A 133 12.42 12.41 -15.19
C ALA A 133 13.33 11.38 -14.51
N LYS A 134 14.49 11.80 -14.01
CA LYS A 134 15.38 10.93 -13.23
C LYS A 134 14.80 10.58 -11.88
N LEU A 135 14.15 11.54 -11.19
CA LEU A 135 13.42 11.30 -9.95
C LEU A 135 12.29 10.30 -10.16
N GLU A 136 11.49 10.46 -11.22
CA GLU A 136 10.42 9.53 -11.56
C GLU A 136 10.95 8.11 -11.85
N GLY A 137 12.08 8.02 -12.57
CA GLY A 137 12.75 6.74 -12.85
C GLY A 137 13.15 6.01 -11.58
N LEU A 138 13.85 6.68 -10.64
CA LEU A 138 14.21 6.09 -9.35
C LEU A 138 12.97 5.81 -8.48
N GLY A 139 12.01 6.73 -8.45
CA GLY A 139 10.76 6.57 -7.69
C GLY A 139 10.00 5.31 -8.09
N LYS A 140 9.89 5.01 -9.39
CA LYS A 140 9.30 3.76 -9.90
C LYS A 140 10.07 2.52 -9.47
N GLN A 141 11.41 2.56 -9.49
CA GLN A 141 12.24 1.45 -9.03
C GLN A 141 12.09 1.20 -7.53
N ILE A 142 12.02 2.27 -6.71
CA ILE A 142 11.74 2.15 -5.27
C ILE A 142 10.31 1.62 -5.06
N ALA A 143 9.32 2.06 -5.84
CA ALA A 143 7.97 1.54 -5.75
C ALA A 143 7.87 0.04 -6.10
N MET A 144 8.65 -0.44 -7.08
CA MET A 144 8.80 -1.88 -7.36
C MET A 144 9.41 -2.63 -6.17
N HIS A 145 10.44 -2.06 -5.54
CA HIS A 145 11.06 -2.61 -4.34
C HIS A 145 10.04 -2.70 -3.19
N VAL A 146 9.30 -1.62 -2.91
CA VAL A 146 8.25 -1.59 -1.87
C VAL A 146 7.15 -2.62 -2.13
N ALA A 147 6.74 -2.80 -3.39
CA ALA A 147 5.76 -3.83 -3.75
C ALA A 147 6.24 -5.25 -3.39
N ALA A 148 7.55 -5.51 -3.55
CA ALA A 148 8.16 -6.82 -3.30
C ALA A 148 8.48 -7.07 -1.82
N THR A 149 8.91 -6.05 -1.07
CA THR A 149 9.46 -6.21 0.29
C THR A 149 8.48 -5.83 1.40
N ASN A 150 7.41 -5.08 1.08
CA ASN A 150 6.40 -4.61 2.02
C ASN A 150 6.99 -4.02 3.31
N PRO A 151 7.81 -2.96 3.25
CA PRO A 151 8.41 -2.38 4.43
C PRO A 151 7.36 -1.78 5.37
N ALA A 152 7.62 -1.81 6.68
CA ALA A 152 6.73 -1.27 7.70
C ALA A 152 6.84 0.25 7.87
N SER A 153 8.01 0.84 7.52
CA SER A 153 8.25 2.28 7.63
C SER A 153 9.23 2.77 6.56
N THR A 154 9.25 4.07 6.34
CA THR A 154 10.21 4.71 5.42
C THR A 154 11.59 4.78 6.05
N SER A 155 11.69 5.27 7.28
CA SER A 155 12.93 5.42 8.06
C SER A 155 12.81 4.74 9.43
N ILE A 156 13.93 4.65 10.15
CA ILE A 156 13.94 4.13 11.53
C ILE A 156 13.09 5.00 12.46
N ASP A 157 13.10 6.31 12.24
CA ASP A 157 12.37 7.28 13.07
C ASP A 157 10.84 7.18 12.86
N ASP A 158 10.39 6.70 11.70
CA ASP A 158 8.97 6.50 11.36
C ASP A 158 8.44 5.12 11.81
N LEU A 159 9.33 4.22 12.27
CA LEU A 159 8.91 2.88 12.68
C LEU A 159 8.08 2.96 13.96
N ASP A 160 6.90 2.33 13.95
CA ASP A 160 6.04 2.25 15.13
C ASP A 160 6.82 1.69 16.33
N PRO A 161 6.95 2.47 17.43
CA PRO A 161 7.65 2.03 18.62
C PRO A 161 7.08 0.73 19.22
N ALA A 162 5.79 0.48 19.03
CA ALA A 162 5.15 -0.75 19.54
C ALA A 162 5.65 -2.00 18.79
N LEU A 163 5.88 -1.89 17.47
CA LEU A 163 6.48 -2.98 16.68
C LEU A 163 7.91 -3.26 17.12
N LEU A 164 8.70 -2.21 17.33
CA LEU A 164 10.08 -2.34 17.79
C LEU A 164 10.16 -2.96 19.19
N GLU A 165 9.30 -2.53 20.12
CA GLU A 165 9.27 -3.04 21.49
C GLU A 165 8.84 -4.51 21.52
N ARG A 166 7.84 -4.87 20.73
CA ARG A 166 7.39 -6.25 20.57
C ARG A 166 8.52 -7.16 20.09
N GLU A 167 9.25 -6.72 19.05
CA GLU A 167 10.37 -7.47 18.50
C GLU A 167 11.52 -7.60 19.52
N LYS A 168 11.87 -6.52 20.24
CA LYS A 168 12.87 -6.56 21.30
C LYS A 168 12.52 -7.58 22.38
N ASN A 169 11.25 -7.65 22.82
CA ASN A 169 10.81 -8.59 23.82
C ASN A 169 10.99 -10.03 23.34
N VAL A 170 10.55 -10.35 22.12
CA VAL A 170 10.71 -11.67 21.51
C VAL A 170 12.19 -12.07 21.43
N LEU A 171 13.03 -11.16 20.93
CA LEU A 171 14.47 -11.39 20.80
C LEU A 171 15.17 -11.57 22.14
N THR A 172 14.71 -10.85 23.19
CA THR A 172 15.23 -10.95 24.55
C THR A 172 14.90 -12.31 25.15
N GLU A 173 13.67 -12.77 25.02
CA GLU A 173 13.25 -14.10 25.52
C GLU A 173 14.03 -15.22 24.84
N GLN A 174 14.12 -15.19 23.51
CA GLN A 174 14.92 -16.15 22.75
C GLN A 174 16.41 -16.15 23.14
N ALA A 175 16.97 -14.97 23.41
CA ALA A 175 18.37 -14.85 23.80
C ALA A 175 18.61 -15.42 25.21
N ARG A 176 17.68 -15.23 26.15
CA ARG A 176 17.74 -15.79 27.53
C ARG A 176 17.68 -17.30 27.54
N GLU A 177 16.86 -17.89 26.66
CA GLU A 177 16.79 -19.36 26.51
C GLU A 177 18.15 -19.96 26.07
N SER A 178 19.02 -19.17 25.45
CA SER A 178 20.35 -19.62 25.06
C SER A 178 21.32 -19.84 26.23
N GLY A 179 20.95 -19.43 27.45
CA GLY A 179 21.76 -19.60 28.70
C GLY A 179 23.04 -18.74 28.71
N LYS A 180 23.14 -17.73 27.86
CA LYS A 180 24.32 -16.81 27.80
C LYS A 180 24.27 -15.74 28.89
N PRO A 181 25.42 -15.21 29.32
CA PRO A 181 25.47 -14.08 30.26
C PRO A 181 24.75 -12.84 29.71
N GLU A 182 24.10 -12.04 30.60
CA GLU A 182 23.28 -10.90 30.26
C GLU A 182 24.03 -9.87 29.37
N ASN A 183 25.28 -9.59 29.65
CA ASN A 183 26.13 -8.67 28.84
C ASN A 183 26.38 -9.15 27.40
N ILE A 184 26.27 -10.47 27.16
CA ILE A 184 26.35 -11.03 25.80
C ILE A 184 24.97 -10.97 25.14
N ILE A 185 23.91 -11.22 25.90
CA ILE A 185 22.51 -11.10 25.45
C ILE A 185 22.24 -9.67 24.93
N GLU A 186 22.60 -8.63 25.70
CA GLU A 186 22.45 -7.24 25.29
C GLU A 186 23.12 -6.94 23.91
N LYS A 187 24.34 -7.39 23.72
CA LYS A 187 25.06 -7.23 22.44
C LYS A 187 24.40 -7.98 21.28
N MET A 188 23.87 -9.17 21.58
CA MET A 188 23.13 -9.97 20.59
C MET A 188 21.85 -9.27 20.18
N ILE A 189 21.11 -8.68 21.12
CA ILE A 189 19.88 -7.94 20.87
C ILE A 189 20.18 -6.74 19.95
N VAL A 190 21.19 -5.94 20.24
CA VAL A 190 21.60 -4.80 19.38
C VAL A 190 21.83 -5.26 17.94
N GLY A 191 22.59 -6.34 17.73
CA GLY A 191 22.85 -6.86 16.38
C GLY A 191 21.61 -7.42 15.67
N ARG A 192 20.67 -8.03 16.43
CA ARG A 192 19.43 -8.53 15.87
C ARG A 192 18.43 -7.42 15.53
N ILE A 193 18.35 -6.37 16.36
CA ILE A 193 17.54 -5.19 16.05
C ILE A 193 18.06 -4.48 14.80
N GLN A 194 19.39 -4.42 14.60
CA GLN A 194 19.92 -3.88 13.36
C GLN A 194 19.46 -4.69 12.14
N LYS A 195 19.43 -6.01 12.23
CA LYS A 195 18.87 -6.87 11.16
C LYS A 195 17.38 -6.66 10.96
N TYR A 196 16.63 -6.50 12.03
CA TYR A 196 15.20 -6.17 11.95
C TYR A 196 14.96 -4.88 11.19
N TYR A 197 15.75 -3.82 11.43
CA TYR A 197 15.67 -2.60 10.63
C TYR A 197 15.96 -2.87 9.14
N GLU A 198 16.95 -3.71 8.82
CA GLU A 198 17.26 -4.09 7.44
C GLU A 198 16.13 -4.89 6.76
N GLU A 199 15.26 -5.51 7.53
CA GLU A 199 14.10 -6.26 7.03
C GLU A 199 12.85 -5.38 6.84
N VAL A 200 12.59 -4.44 7.78
CA VAL A 200 11.28 -3.75 7.83
C VAL A 200 11.35 -2.25 7.51
N VAL A 201 12.53 -1.63 7.50
CA VAL A 201 12.68 -0.19 7.23
C VAL A 201 13.18 0.04 5.82
N LEU A 202 12.39 0.72 4.98
CA LEU A 202 12.67 0.91 3.56
C LEU A 202 14.09 1.44 3.29
N THR A 203 14.52 2.49 3.99
CA THR A 203 15.85 3.10 3.78
C THR A 203 17.01 2.18 4.12
N GLU A 204 16.79 1.20 5.02
CA GLU A 204 17.81 0.25 5.48
C GLU A 204 17.83 -1.04 4.65
N GLN A 205 16.79 -1.34 3.89
CA GLN A 205 16.70 -2.52 3.04
C GLN A 205 17.72 -2.48 1.90
N VAL A 206 18.25 -3.66 1.53
CA VAL A 206 19.04 -3.83 0.31
C VAL A 206 18.12 -3.66 -0.90
N PHE A 207 18.48 -2.78 -1.81
CA PHE A 207 17.68 -2.44 -2.97
C PHE A 207 17.59 -3.63 -3.95
N VAL A 208 16.39 -4.13 -4.19
CA VAL A 208 16.18 -5.37 -4.96
C VAL A 208 16.61 -5.26 -6.43
N ILE A 209 16.74 -4.05 -6.97
CA ILE A 209 17.09 -3.83 -8.38
C ILE A 209 18.58 -4.09 -8.62
N ASP A 210 19.45 -3.66 -7.71
CA ASP A 210 20.89 -3.88 -7.84
C ASP A 210 21.43 -5.01 -6.92
N GLY A 211 20.70 -5.32 -5.83
CA GLY A 211 21.05 -6.39 -4.90
C GLY A 211 22.26 -6.12 -4.02
N GLU A 212 22.80 -4.90 -4.03
CA GLU A 212 24.05 -4.55 -3.35
C GLU A 212 23.91 -3.35 -2.41
N ASN A 213 23.34 -2.23 -2.91
CA ASN A 213 23.24 -0.99 -2.16
C ASN A 213 21.96 -0.95 -1.32
N ARG A 214 21.97 -0.17 -0.24
CA ARG A 214 20.75 0.14 0.49
C ARG A 214 19.95 1.21 -0.25
N VAL A 215 18.62 1.22 -0.06
CA VAL A 215 17.74 2.22 -0.66
C VAL A 215 18.22 3.65 -0.38
N LYS A 216 18.63 3.95 0.87
CA LYS A 216 19.20 5.27 1.22
C LYS A 216 20.43 5.65 0.41
N ASP A 217 21.31 4.68 0.11
CA ASP A 217 22.56 4.93 -0.64
C ASP A 217 22.25 5.19 -2.11
N VAL A 218 21.26 4.50 -2.67
CA VAL A 218 20.77 4.73 -4.04
C VAL A 218 20.15 6.11 -4.17
N VAL A 219 19.32 6.53 -3.20
CA VAL A 219 18.73 7.88 -3.16
C VAL A 219 19.83 8.96 -3.06
N ALA A 220 20.81 8.77 -2.17
CA ALA A 220 21.96 9.69 -2.02
C ALA A 220 22.82 9.77 -3.28
N SER A 221 22.98 8.65 -3.99
CA SER A 221 23.74 8.59 -5.25
C SER A 221 23.06 9.40 -6.37
N LEU A 222 21.72 9.31 -6.47
CA LEU A 222 20.96 10.14 -7.40
C LEU A 222 21.11 11.64 -7.05
N GLY A 223 21.09 12.01 -5.76
CA GLY A 223 21.30 13.38 -5.33
C GLY A 223 22.65 13.94 -5.80
N LYS A 224 23.72 13.15 -5.67
CA LYS A 224 25.05 13.51 -6.18
C LYS A 224 25.06 13.68 -7.70
N GLU A 225 24.41 12.79 -8.42
CA GLU A 225 24.31 12.87 -9.89
C GLU A 225 23.56 14.11 -10.35
N LEU A 226 22.48 14.48 -9.64
CA LEU A 226 21.66 15.65 -9.98
C LEU A 226 22.27 16.98 -9.50
N GLY A 227 23.27 16.93 -8.59
CA GLY A 227 23.77 18.13 -7.91
C GLY A 227 22.71 18.83 -7.03
N ALA A 228 21.73 18.09 -6.56
CA ALA A 228 20.62 18.55 -5.72
C ALA A 228 20.30 17.49 -4.68
N ASP A 229 19.89 17.91 -3.48
CA ASP A 229 19.47 16.98 -2.46
C ASP A 229 18.22 16.22 -2.90
N VAL A 230 18.21 14.89 -2.64
CA VAL A 230 17.04 14.03 -2.88
C VAL A 230 16.64 13.41 -1.57
N THR A 231 15.40 13.61 -1.17
CA THR A 231 14.83 13.06 0.07
C THR A 231 13.67 12.12 -0.27
N LEU A 232 13.74 10.89 0.24
CA LEU A 232 12.61 9.97 0.23
C LEU A 232 11.65 10.37 1.35
N LYS A 233 10.52 10.99 1.00
CA LYS A 233 9.53 11.52 1.96
C LYS A 233 8.61 10.45 2.51
N GLY A 234 8.36 9.41 1.75
CA GLY A 234 7.49 8.32 2.16
C GLY A 234 7.00 7.48 0.99
N PHE A 235 6.21 6.49 1.34
CA PHE A 235 5.52 5.63 0.39
C PHE A 235 4.11 5.30 0.89
N ILE A 236 3.24 4.91 -0.02
CA ILE A 236 1.96 4.26 0.26
C ILE A 236 1.95 2.95 -0.51
N ARG A 237 1.54 1.87 0.14
CA ARG A 237 1.31 0.58 -0.48
C ARG A 237 -0.09 0.11 -0.16
N PHE A 238 -0.92 -0.06 -1.18
CA PHE A 238 -2.21 -0.72 -1.07
C PHE A 238 -2.13 -2.08 -1.75
N GLU A 239 -2.38 -3.12 -0.98
CA GLU A 239 -2.65 -4.45 -1.48
C GLU A 239 -4.11 -4.79 -1.21
N LEU A 240 -4.73 -5.48 -2.16
CA LEU A 240 -6.12 -5.90 -2.03
C LEU A 240 -6.34 -6.69 -0.76
N GLY A 241 -7.35 -6.29 0.01
CA GLY A 241 -7.75 -6.96 1.25
C GLY A 241 -6.81 -6.76 2.43
N ASP A 242 -5.77 -5.95 2.30
CA ASP A 242 -4.88 -5.62 3.40
C ASP A 242 -5.65 -4.90 4.52
N GLY A 243 -5.49 -5.37 5.78
CA GLY A 243 -6.24 -4.88 6.95
C GLY A 243 -7.70 -5.35 7.05
N ILE A 244 -8.16 -6.31 6.24
CA ILE A 244 -9.41 -7.03 6.48
C ILE A 244 -9.10 -8.15 7.46
N GLU A 245 -9.65 -8.08 8.68
CA GLU A 245 -9.63 -9.21 9.60
C GLU A 245 -10.48 -10.33 8.99
N LYS A 246 -9.84 -11.47 8.70
CA LYS A 246 -10.59 -12.67 8.36
C LYS A 246 -11.30 -13.12 9.64
N GLU A 247 -12.62 -12.98 9.70
CA GLU A 247 -13.38 -13.80 10.64
C GLU A 247 -13.08 -15.26 10.26
N GLU A 248 -12.34 -15.97 11.09
CA GLU A 248 -12.28 -17.42 11.02
C GLU A 248 -13.67 -17.92 11.36
N GLY A 249 -14.55 -17.93 10.37
CA GLY A 249 -15.86 -18.58 10.47
C GLY A 249 -15.62 -20.02 10.86
N ASP A 250 -16.05 -20.41 12.06
CA ASP A 250 -16.02 -21.80 12.48
C ASP A 250 -17.00 -22.58 11.60
N PHE A 251 -16.53 -22.95 10.40
CA PHE A 251 -17.29 -23.73 9.43
C PHE A 251 -17.90 -25.00 10.07
N ALA A 252 -17.24 -25.53 11.11
CA ALA A 252 -17.77 -26.65 11.90
C ALA A 252 -18.99 -26.23 12.73
N ALA A 253 -19.01 -25.01 13.28
CA ALA A 253 -20.15 -24.47 14.02
C ALA A 253 -21.31 -24.11 13.07
N GLU A 254 -21.06 -23.56 11.90
CA GLU A 254 -22.08 -23.28 10.87
C GLU A 254 -22.72 -24.55 10.35
N VAL A 255 -21.93 -25.57 10.04
CA VAL A 255 -22.45 -26.88 9.61
C VAL A 255 -23.25 -27.53 10.75
N ALA A 256 -22.78 -27.44 12.00
CA ALA A 256 -23.53 -27.95 13.16
C ALA A 256 -24.86 -27.23 13.37
N ALA A 257 -24.90 -25.90 13.20
CA ALA A 257 -26.13 -25.11 13.26
C ALA A 257 -27.10 -25.43 12.13
N ALA A 258 -26.59 -25.62 10.92
CA ALA A 258 -27.42 -26.01 9.75
C ALA A 258 -28.01 -27.43 9.88
N VAL A 259 -27.29 -28.35 10.53
CA VAL A 259 -27.76 -29.73 10.76
C VAL A 259 -28.70 -29.84 11.97
N SER A 260 -28.56 -28.93 12.97
CA SER A 260 -29.43 -28.93 14.16
C SER A 260 -30.74 -28.15 14.00
N GLY A 261 -30.91 -27.41 12.94
CA GLY A 261 -32.09 -26.62 12.61
C GLY A 261 -33.07 -27.30 11.63
N ALA A 262 -32.93 -28.61 11.38
CA ALA A 262 -33.84 -29.43 10.56
C ALA A 262 -34.74 -30.29 11.44
#